data_7c95771b4200e074e5b4d37fbc86b444
#
_entry.id   7c95771b4200e074e5b4d37fbc86b444
#
_cell.length_a   1.000
_cell.length_b   1.000
_cell.length_c   1.000
_cell.angle_alpha   90.00
_cell.angle_beta   90.00
_cell.angle_gamma   90.00
#
_symmetry.space_group_name_H-M   'P 1'
#
loop_
_entity.id
_entity.type
_entity.pdbx_description
1 polymer ?
#
loop_
_entity_poly.entity_id
_entity_poly.type
_entity_poly.pdbx_seq_one_letter_code
_entity_poly.pdbx_strand_id
1 'polypeptide(L)'
;MRNVIVTGGSRGLGLGIVRRLMAAGYAALAVARHMNEQLAATLEQAEPGSLQFVPFDLAEVDDIPELVKKLHKDFGPIYGLVNNAAAAADGALAIMRNADVERLIRVNTLSPIVLTKYVVRHMMADGGGRIVNVSSIIGFTGYSGLSVYAATKASMIGFTRSLAREVGRRGVNVNAVAPGFLDTDMTRGLEGESREQVARRSALRRLADVDDVADAVEFLLGPKAKSITGTVLTVDAGSTA
;
A
#
# COMPACT_ATOMS: atom_id res chain seq x y z
N MET A 1 17.30 -10.38 -8.79
CA MET A 1 15.89 -10.19 -8.32
C MET A 1 15.37 -8.84 -8.80
N ARG A 2 14.05 -8.63 -8.93
CA ARG A 2 13.45 -7.33 -9.29
C ARG A 2 13.13 -6.55 -8.02
N ASN A 3 13.55 -5.28 -7.94
CA ASN A 3 13.35 -4.45 -6.76
C ASN A 3 11.92 -3.92 -6.67
N VAL A 4 11.29 -4.10 -5.52
CA VAL A 4 9.94 -3.61 -5.22
C VAL A 4 9.97 -2.78 -3.94
N ILE A 5 9.62 -1.50 -4.03
CA ILE A 5 9.44 -0.63 -2.88
C ILE A 5 8.10 -0.95 -2.22
N VAL A 6 8.11 -1.22 -0.92
CA VAL A 6 6.90 -1.40 -0.10
C VAL A 6 6.90 -0.37 1.02
N THR A 7 6.01 0.61 0.92
CA THR A 7 5.87 1.62 1.97
C THR A 7 5.06 1.07 3.15
N GLY A 8 5.47 1.43 4.38
CA GLY A 8 4.87 0.85 5.59
C GLY A 8 5.19 -0.63 5.77
N GLY A 9 6.34 -1.11 5.25
CA GLY A 9 6.73 -2.52 5.20
C GLY A 9 7.15 -3.15 6.54
N SER A 10 7.08 -2.42 7.66
CA SER A 10 7.62 -2.94 8.93
C SER A 10 6.63 -3.79 9.74
N ARG A 11 5.33 -3.72 9.50
CA ARG A 11 4.29 -4.45 10.26
C ARG A 11 3.00 -4.66 9.46
N GLY A 12 2.09 -5.45 10.02
CA GLY A 12 0.74 -5.66 9.50
C GLY A 12 0.74 -6.05 8.02
N LEU A 13 -0.16 -5.44 7.23
CA LEU A 13 -0.29 -5.73 5.80
C LEU A 13 1.01 -5.49 5.03
N GLY A 14 1.73 -4.39 5.33
CA GLY A 14 2.98 -4.08 4.63
C GLY A 14 4.04 -5.15 4.82
N LEU A 15 4.19 -5.69 6.03
CA LEU A 15 5.12 -6.80 6.29
C LEU A 15 4.65 -8.12 5.64
N GLY A 16 3.35 -8.39 5.63
CA GLY A 16 2.78 -9.53 4.88
C GLY A 16 3.12 -9.43 3.39
N ILE A 17 2.95 -8.26 2.79
CA ILE A 17 3.34 -8.01 1.40
C ILE A 17 4.85 -8.23 1.19
N VAL A 18 5.70 -7.69 2.08
CA VAL A 18 7.16 -7.89 2.02
C VAL A 18 7.50 -9.39 1.99
N ARG A 19 6.97 -10.16 2.93
CA ARG A 19 7.22 -11.62 3.02
C ARG A 19 6.74 -12.36 1.77
N ARG A 20 5.57 -12.02 1.26
CA ARG A 20 5.01 -12.62 0.05
C ARG A 20 5.87 -12.34 -1.18
N LEU A 21 6.34 -11.09 -1.34
CA LEU A 21 7.21 -10.71 -2.44
C LEU A 21 8.56 -11.42 -2.39
N MET A 22 9.16 -11.55 -1.20
CA MET A 22 10.40 -12.33 -1.03
C MET A 22 10.19 -13.78 -1.45
N ALA A 23 9.11 -14.41 -0.99
CA ALA A 23 8.78 -15.80 -1.35
C ALA A 23 8.53 -15.97 -2.87
N ALA A 24 8.09 -14.91 -3.56
CA ALA A 24 7.91 -14.88 -5.01
C ALA A 24 9.19 -14.49 -5.80
N GLY A 25 10.34 -14.35 -5.13
CA GLY A 25 11.64 -14.08 -5.74
C GLY A 25 11.90 -12.61 -6.10
N TYR A 26 11.18 -11.67 -5.49
CA TYR A 26 11.47 -10.23 -5.57
C TYR A 26 12.45 -9.82 -4.47
N ALA A 27 13.17 -8.71 -4.71
CA ALA A 27 13.89 -7.99 -3.69
C ALA A 27 12.97 -6.90 -3.11
N ALA A 28 12.57 -7.02 -1.85
CA ALA A 28 11.69 -6.08 -1.19
C ALA A 28 12.49 -4.96 -0.51
N LEU A 29 12.19 -3.70 -0.84
CA LEU A 29 12.71 -2.51 -0.19
C LEU A 29 11.64 -1.99 0.78
N ALA A 30 11.73 -2.40 2.04
CA ALA A 30 10.77 -2.07 3.09
C ALA A 30 11.03 -0.65 3.63
N VAL A 31 10.24 0.32 3.17
CA VAL A 31 10.34 1.73 3.60
C VAL A 31 9.43 1.95 4.79
N ALA A 32 10.00 2.32 5.95
CA ALA A 32 9.24 2.65 7.16
C ALA A 32 10.10 3.51 8.10
N ARG A 33 9.47 4.19 9.06
CA ARG A 33 10.17 5.08 10.00
C ARG A 33 11.17 4.34 10.88
N HIS A 34 10.74 3.20 11.41
CA HIS A 34 11.52 2.42 12.37
C HIS A 34 11.47 0.94 12.03
N MET A 35 12.57 0.27 12.28
CA MET A 35 12.60 -1.18 12.35
C MET A 35 11.92 -1.63 13.64
N ASN A 36 11.17 -2.71 13.58
CA ASN A 36 10.59 -3.37 14.75
C ASN A 36 11.04 -4.83 14.80
N GLU A 37 10.70 -5.52 15.89
CA GLU A 37 11.09 -6.92 16.10
C GLU A 37 10.64 -7.86 14.97
N GLN A 38 9.43 -7.66 14.44
CA GLN A 38 8.90 -8.51 13.37
C GLN A 38 9.67 -8.35 12.05
N LEU A 39 10.03 -7.12 11.68
CA LEU A 39 10.84 -6.86 10.50
C LEU A 39 12.28 -7.32 10.70
N ALA A 40 12.86 -7.10 11.90
CA ALA A 40 14.20 -7.57 12.23
C ALA A 40 14.30 -9.10 12.11
N ALA A 41 13.37 -9.84 12.71
CA ALA A 41 13.30 -11.29 12.59
C ALA A 41 13.10 -11.76 11.13
N THR A 42 12.34 -11.02 10.34
CA THR A 42 12.18 -11.33 8.91
C THR A 42 13.47 -11.08 8.13
N LEU A 43 14.22 -10.02 8.49
CA LEU A 43 15.49 -9.67 7.84
C LEU A 43 16.58 -10.71 8.17
N GLU A 44 16.62 -11.23 9.41
CA GLU A 44 17.56 -12.28 9.82
C GLU A 44 17.36 -13.60 9.07
N GLN A 45 16.12 -13.89 8.68
CA GLN A 45 15.76 -15.10 7.92
C GLN A 45 15.81 -14.90 6.40
N ALA A 46 16.01 -13.67 5.94
CA ALA A 46 15.97 -13.32 4.53
C ALA A 46 17.24 -13.80 3.80
N GLU A 47 17.07 -14.30 2.59
CA GLU A 47 18.19 -14.55 1.71
C GLU A 47 18.94 -13.23 1.41
N PRO A 48 20.27 -13.26 1.25
CA PRO A 48 21.05 -12.07 0.93
C PRO A 48 20.48 -11.31 -0.27
N GLY A 49 20.14 -10.02 -0.07
CA GLY A 49 19.61 -9.16 -1.12
C GLY A 49 18.10 -9.29 -1.37
N SER A 50 17.38 -10.20 -0.70
CA SER A 50 15.91 -10.32 -0.88
C SER A 50 15.11 -9.32 -0.06
N LEU A 51 15.68 -8.78 1.02
CA LEU A 51 15.06 -7.76 1.86
C LEU A 51 16.07 -6.69 2.25
N GLN A 52 15.63 -5.43 2.15
CA GLN A 52 16.36 -4.26 2.66
C GLN A 52 15.40 -3.39 3.46
N PHE A 53 15.83 -2.95 4.64
CA PHE A 53 15.11 -1.93 5.41
C PHE A 53 15.64 -0.54 5.03
N VAL A 54 14.72 0.37 4.73
CA VAL A 54 15.01 1.75 4.36
C VAL A 54 14.30 2.67 5.35
N PRO A 55 15.01 3.26 6.32
CA PRO A 55 14.41 4.18 7.28
C PRO A 55 14.00 5.49 6.58
N PHE A 56 12.70 5.82 6.62
CA PHE A 56 12.18 7.07 6.08
C PHE A 56 10.80 7.40 6.64
N ASP A 57 10.56 8.67 6.98
CA ASP A 57 9.22 9.17 7.30
C ASP A 57 8.56 9.74 6.05
N LEU A 58 7.48 9.12 5.62
CA LEU A 58 6.73 9.56 4.45
C LEU A 58 6.00 10.89 4.64
N ALA A 59 5.92 11.42 5.86
CA ALA A 59 5.44 12.77 6.11
C ALA A 59 6.43 13.85 5.61
N GLU A 60 7.72 13.50 5.48
CA GLU A 60 8.79 14.37 4.94
C GLU A 60 8.76 14.35 3.41
N VAL A 61 7.71 14.96 2.85
CA VAL A 61 7.41 14.88 1.41
C VAL A 61 8.49 15.53 0.55
N ASP A 62 9.16 16.56 1.06
CA ASP A 62 10.18 17.29 0.36
C ASP A 62 11.49 16.48 0.20
N ASP A 63 11.71 15.47 1.04
CA ASP A 63 12.87 14.58 1.00
C ASP A 63 12.65 13.33 0.12
N ILE A 64 11.42 13.09 -0.35
CA ILE A 64 11.10 11.95 -1.22
C ILE A 64 11.95 11.91 -2.50
N PRO A 65 12.26 13.03 -3.19
CA PRO A 65 13.12 13.00 -4.37
C PRO A 65 14.48 12.36 -4.11
N GLU A 66 15.13 12.74 -3.02
CA GLU A 66 16.45 12.19 -2.65
C GLU A 66 16.34 10.72 -2.19
N LEU A 67 15.26 10.34 -1.49
CA LEU A 67 14.99 8.94 -1.19
C LEU A 67 14.96 8.10 -2.47
N VAL A 68 14.16 8.49 -3.47
CA VAL A 68 14.01 7.71 -4.71
C VAL A 68 15.31 7.64 -5.48
N LYS A 69 16.05 8.74 -5.58
CA LYS A 69 17.38 8.80 -6.21
C LYS A 69 18.36 7.86 -5.51
N LYS A 70 18.37 7.85 -4.18
CA LYS A 70 19.21 6.95 -3.39
C LYS A 70 18.83 5.49 -3.64
N LEU A 71 17.54 5.14 -3.59
CA LEU A 71 17.08 3.77 -3.84
C LEU A 71 17.47 3.27 -5.23
N HIS A 72 17.29 4.10 -6.27
CA HIS A 72 17.68 3.73 -7.62
C HIS A 72 19.20 3.59 -7.77
N LYS A 73 19.99 4.44 -7.12
CA LYS A 73 21.46 4.38 -7.13
C LYS A 73 21.98 3.12 -6.40
N ASP A 74 21.46 2.84 -5.21
CA ASP A 74 21.99 1.81 -4.32
C ASP A 74 21.53 0.39 -4.73
N PHE A 75 20.31 0.26 -5.26
CA PHE A 75 19.70 -1.03 -5.57
C PHE A 75 19.45 -1.26 -7.08
N GLY A 76 19.62 -0.23 -7.93
CA GLY A 76 19.37 -0.33 -9.36
C GLY A 76 17.89 -0.12 -9.74
N PRO A 77 17.48 -0.61 -10.93
CA PRO A 77 16.13 -0.37 -11.46
C PRO A 77 15.01 -0.78 -10.49
N ILE A 78 14.02 0.11 -10.34
CA ILE A 78 12.84 -0.10 -9.52
C ILE A 78 11.73 -0.70 -10.40
N TYR A 79 11.46 -1.99 -10.24
CA TYR A 79 10.41 -2.68 -10.97
C TYR A 79 9.02 -2.45 -10.40
N GLY A 80 8.89 -2.41 -9.07
CA GLY A 80 7.61 -2.32 -8.40
C GLY A 80 7.55 -1.22 -7.33
N LEU A 81 6.36 -0.64 -7.17
CA LEU A 81 6.03 0.25 -6.06
C LEU A 81 4.70 -0.16 -5.45
N VAL A 82 4.68 -0.45 -4.15
CA VAL A 82 3.48 -0.68 -3.36
C VAL A 82 3.29 0.48 -2.38
N ASN A 83 2.33 1.35 -2.69
CA ASN A 83 1.90 2.43 -1.80
C ASN A 83 0.94 1.86 -0.75
N ASN A 84 1.50 1.31 0.33
CA ASN A 84 0.73 0.69 1.42
C ASN A 84 0.71 1.54 2.69
N ALA A 85 1.74 2.34 2.96
CA ALA A 85 1.78 3.16 4.17
C ALA A 85 0.54 4.05 4.29
N ALA A 86 -0.05 4.03 5.48
CA ALA A 86 -1.19 4.89 5.81
C ALA A 86 -1.18 5.26 7.29
N ALA A 87 -1.67 6.46 7.57
CA ALA A 87 -2.11 6.87 8.90
C ALA A 87 -3.61 6.59 9.02
N ALA A 88 -4.05 6.25 10.23
CA ALA A 88 -5.46 6.21 10.60
C ALA A 88 -5.73 7.23 11.69
N ALA A 89 -6.89 7.82 11.64
CA ALA A 89 -7.53 8.53 12.73
C ALA A 89 -9.05 8.39 12.53
N ASP A 90 -9.71 8.05 13.58
CA ASP A 90 -11.16 7.88 13.67
C ASP A 90 -11.77 8.99 14.54
N GLY A 91 -13.04 9.20 14.37
CA GLY A 91 -13.81 10.20 15.09
C GLY A 91 -14.74 11.02 14.19
N ALA A 92 -15.71 11.67 14.83
CA ALA A 92 -16.64 12.54 14.12
C ALA A 92 -15.91 13.76 13.54
N LEU A 93 -16.11 14.05 12.27
CA LEU A 93 -15.43 15.15 11.57
C LEU A 93 -15.57 16.50 12.29
N ALA A 94 -16.75 16.77 12.87
CA ALA A 94 -17.03 18.03 13.54
C ALA A 94 -16.11 18.35 14.73
N ILE A 95 -15.47 17.34 15.32
CA ILE A 95 -14.56 17.48 16.47
C ILE A 95 -13.14 17.02 16.18
N MET A 96 -12.86 16.59 14.94
CA MET A 96 -11.51 16.20 14.53
C MET A 96 -10.59 17.41 14.47
N ARG A 97 -9.38 17.30 15.01
CA ARG A 97 -8.39 18.39 14.97
C ARG A 97 -7.88 18.59 13.55
N ASN A 98 -7.68 19.82 13.12
CA ASN A 98 -7.14 20.12 11.79
C ASN A 98 -5.79 19.42 11.54
N ALA A 99 -4.93 19.32 12.55
CA ALA A 99 -3.65 18.62 12.45
C ALA A 99 -3.80 17.12 12.09
N ASP A 100 -4.85 16.46 12.60
CA ASP A 100 -5.12 15.06 12.25
C ASP A 100 -5.63 14.95 10.81
N VAL A 101 -6.48 15.87 10.35
CA VAL A 101 -6.92 15.98 8.95
C VAL A 101 -5.72 16.18 8.02
N GLU A 102 -4.85 17.14 8.32
CA GLU A 102 -3.66 17.43 7.51
C GLU A 102 -2.71 16.23 7.45
N ARG A 103 -2.47 15.57 8.60
CA ARG A 103 -1.63 14.39 8.68
C ARG A 103 -2.18 13.23 7.81
N LEU A 104 -3.49 12.99 7.87
CA LEU A 104 -4.13 11.95 7.04
C LEU A 104 -3.94 12.23 5.56
N ILE A 105 -4.21 13.46 5.12
CA ILE A 105 -4.05 13.86 3.71
C ILE A 105 -2.58 13.79 3.31
N ARG A 106 -1.67 14.29 4.15
CA ARG A 106 -0.23 14.28 3.87
C ARG A 106 0.29 12.87 3.66
N VAL A 107 0.03 11.96 4.60
CA VAL A 107 0.58 10.60 4.57
C VAL A 107 -0.15 9.70 3.57
N ASN A 108 -1.49 9.78 3.48
CA ASN A 108 -2.28 8.83 2.71
C ASN A 108 -2.52 9.26 1.25
N THR A 109 -2.33 10.54 0.93
CA THR A 109 -2.62 11.08 -0.42
C THR A 109 -1.40 11.78 -1.01
N LEU A 110 -0.87 12.82 -0.36
CA LEU A 110 0.21 13.63 -0.92
C LEU A 110 1.49 12.81 -1.07
N SER A 111 1.92 12.14 -0.01
CA SER A 111 3.14 11.36 0.00
C SER A 111 3.17 10.25 -1.07
N PRO A 112 2.17 9.36 -1.19
CA PRO A 112 2.19 8.33 -2.24
C PRO A 112 2.14 8.92 -3.66
N ILE A 113 1.45 10.05 -3.89
CA ILE A 113 1.46 10.74 -5.18
C ILE A 113 2.86 11.26 -5.51
N VAL A 114 3.52 11.94 -4.56
CA VAL A 114 4.87 12.47 -4.76
C VAL A 114 5.89 11.34 -4.93
N LEU A 115 5.82 10.30 -4.10
CA LEU A 115 6.69 9.12 -4.26
C LEU A 115 6.52 8.48 -5.64
N THR A 116 5.28 8.26 -6.05
CA THR A 116 4.97 7.70 -7.37
C THR A 116 5.49 8.58 -8.51
N LYS A 117 5.36 9.91 -8.40
CA LYS A 117 5.88 10.87 -9.39
C LYS A 117 7.38 10.66 -9.68
N TYR A 118 8.18 10.41 -8.64
CA TYR A 118 9.62 10.22 -8.82
C TYR A 118 9.96 8.78 -9.24
N VAL A 119 9.30 7.78 -8.66
CA VAL A 119 9.50 6.38 -9.03
C VAL A 119 9.11 6.11 -10.49
N VAL A 120 7.97 6.62 -10.95
CA VAL A 120 7.50 6.37 -12.31
C VAL A 120 8.41 6.94 -13.39
N ARG A 121 9.16 8.02 -13.10
CA ARG A 121 10.18 8.56 -14.02
C ARG A 121 11.29 7.54 -14.27
N HIS A 122 11.79 6.89 -13.22
CA HIS A 122 12.76 5.81 -13.34
C HIS A 122 12.16 4.60 -14.07
N MET A 123 10.96 4.15 -13.68
CA MET A 123 10.28 3.04 -14.35
C MET A 123 10.14 3.27 -15.88
N MET A 124 9.75 4.48 -16.29
CA MET A 124 9.63 4.81 -17.71
C MET A 124 10.97 4.83 -18.45
N ALA A 125 12.04 5.23 -17.79
CA ALA A 125 13.39 5.22 -18.33
C ALA A 125 13.96 3.79 -18.41
N ASP A 126 13.66 2.95 -17.43
CA ASP A 126 14.15 1.58 -17.30
C ASP A 126 13.30 0.54 -18.08
N GLY A 127 12.28 0.99 -18.85
CA GLY A 127 11.50 0.13 -19.75
C GLY A 127 10.19 -0.40 -19.19
N GLY A 128 9.70 0.14 -18.08
CA GLY A 128 8.41 -0.18 -17.51
C GLY A 128 8.43 -0.58 -16.04
N GLY A 129 7.26 -0.88 -15.49
CA GLY A 129 7.14 -1.23 -14.08
C GLY A 129 5.72 -1.57 -13.66
N ARG A 130 5.52 -1.74 -12.34
CA ARG A 130 4.23 -2.09 -11.73
C ARG A 130 4.00 -1.22 -10.49
N ILE A 131 2.84 -0.60 -10.41
CA ILE A 131 2.43 0.21 -9.25
C ILE A 131 1.15 -0.37 -8.67
N VAL A 132 1.14 -0.64 -7.37
CA VAL A 132 -0.05 -1.08 -6.63
C VAL A 132 -0.30 -0.10 -5.50
N ASN A 133 -1.47 0.54 -5.54
CA ASN A 133 -1.93 1.45 -4.51
C ASN A 133 -2.87 0.71 -3.55
N VAL A 134 -2.53 0.65 -2.26
CA VAL A 134 -3.43 0.07 -1.25
C VAL A 134 -4.46 1.11 -0.84
N SER A 135 -5.67 0.95 -1.39
CA SER A 135 -6.86 1.72 -1.03
C SER A 135 -7.58 1.08 0.18
N SER A 136 -8.89 1.04 0.17
CA SER A 136 -9.77 0.35 1.13
C SER A 136 -11.17 0.31 0.54
N ILE A 137 -12.01 -0.65 0.97
CA ILE A 137 -13.45 -0.63 0.69
C ILE A 137 -14.10 0.66 1.21
N ILE A 138 -13.59 1.23 2.29
CA ILE A 138 -14.06 2.50 2.86
C ILE A 138 -13.95 3.66 1.85
N GLY A 139 -13.05 3.58 0.88
CA GLY A 139 -12.91 4.59 -0.19
C GLY A 139 -14.10 4.67 -1.15
N PHE A 140 -15.00 3.68 -1.16
CA PHE A 140 -16.19 3.68 -2.02
C PHE A 140 -17.49 3.26 -1.32
N THR A 141 -17.43 2.77 -0.07
CA THR A 141 -18.63 2.47 0.73
C THR A 141 -18.95 3.55 1.76
N GLY A 142 -17.92 4.18 2.31
CA GLY A 142 -18.02 5.06 3.49
C GLY A 142 -18.14 4.29 4.80
N TYR A 143 -17.86 4.97 5.91
CA TYR A 143 -18.03 4.45 7.26
C TYR A 143 -18.09 5.61 8.26
N SER A 144 -19.01 5.52 9.24
CA SER A 144 -19.15 6.56 10.27
C SER A 144 -17.85 6.72 11.06
N GLY A 145 -17.42 7.97 11.27
CA GLY A 145 -16.14 8.25 11.96
C GLY A 145 -14.89 8.15 11.09
N LEU A 146 -14.98 7.77 9.80
CA LEU A 146 -13.83 7.62 8.91
C LEU A 146 -13.87 8.54 7.68
N SER A 147 -14.60 9.67 7.73
CA SER A 147 -14.83 10.51 6.55
C SER A 147 -13.54 11.01 5.88
N VAL A 148 -12.56 11.49 6.66
CA VAL A 148 -11.26 11.95 6.11
C VAL A 148 -10.44 10.79 5.59
N TYR A 149 -10.39 9.67 6.33
CA TYR A 149 -9.73 8.45 5.87
C TYR A 149 -10.35 7.93 4.57
N ALA A 150 -11.69 7.88 4.49
CA ALA A 150 -12.42 7.50 3.28
C ALA A 150 -12.04 8.39 2.08
N ALA A 151 -12.00 9.72 2.28
CA ALA A 151 -11.58 10.66 1.24
C ALA A 151 -10.16 10.36 0.74
N THR A 152 -9.20 10.07 1.65
CA THR A 152 -7.83 9.72 1.25
C THR A 152 -7.76 8.40 0.48
N LYS A 153 -8.56 7.40 0.85
CA LYS A 153 -8.59 6.11 0.15
C LYS A 153 -9.31 6.19 -1.20
N ALA A 154 -10.36 7.02 -1.30
CA ALA A 154 -11.03 7.34 -2.55
C ALA A 154 -10.08 8.07 -3.53
N SER A 155 -9.25 8.99 -3.03
CA SER A 155 -8.27 9.71 -3.85
C SER A 155 -7.30 8.77 -4.56
N MET A 156 -6.86 7.69 -3.89
CA MET A 156 -5.97 6.68 -4.48
C MET A 156 -6.63 5.89 -5.61
N ILE A 157 -7.94 5.71 -5.59
CA ILE A 157 -8.70 5.07 -6.68
C ILE A 157 -8.70 5.98 -7.93
N GLY A 158 -9.01 7.26 -7.75
CA GLY A 158 -8.96 8.25 -8.84
C GLY A 158 -7.56 8.39 -9.42
N PHE A 159 -6.55 8.50 -8.55
CA PHE A 159 -5.14 8.56 -8.93
C PHE A 159 -4.71 7.32 -9.75
N THR A 160 -5.06 6.13 -9.30
CA THR A 160 -4.77 4.87 -10.01
C THR A 160 -5.29 4.89 -11.44
N ARG A 161 -6.55 5.26 -11.63
CA ARG A 161 -7.21 5.26 -12.94
C ARG A 161 -6.59 6.27 -13.91
N SER A 162 -6.31 7.48 -13.43
CA SER A 162 -5.69 8.53 -14.23
C SER A 162 -4.26 8.19 -14.61
N LEU A 163 -3.44 7.81 -13.62
CA LEU A 163 -2.04 7.49 -13.86
C LEU A 163 -1.88 6.28 -14.81
N ALA A 164 -2.74 5.27 -14.71
CA ALA A 164 -2.72 4.13 -15.63
C ALA A 164 -2.83 4.56 -17.12
N ARG A 165 -3.64 5.59 -17.41
CA ARG A 165 -3.76 6.16 -18.78
C ARG A 165 -2.54 6.95 -19.20
N GLU A 166 -1.91 7.67 -18.27
CA GLU A 166 -0.75 8.51 -18.56
C GLU A 166 0.50 7.68 -18.89
N VAL A 167 0.73 6.59 -18.12
CA VAL A 167 2.00 5.86 -18.18
C VAL A 167 1.92 4.50 -18.88
N GLY A 168 0.72 4.04 -19.24
CA GLY A 168 0.51 2.72 -19.85
C GLY A 168 1.31 2.51 -21.13
N ARG A 169 1.42 3.52 -21.99
CA ARG A 169 2.23 3.48 -23.22
C ARG A 169 3.75 3.34 -22.96
N ARG A 170 4.19 3.58 -21.74
CA ARG A 170 5.57 3.41 -21.28
C ARG A 170 5.81 2.09 -20.56
N GLY A 171 4.86 1.13 -20.65
CA GLY A 171 5.00 -0.18 -20.05
C GLY A 171 4.78 -0.24 -18.55
N VAL A 172 4.20 0.82 -17.95
CA VAL A 172 3.89 0.85 -16.52
C VAL A 172 2.42 0.52 -16.28
N ASN A 173 2.14 -0.56 -15.53
CA ASN A 173 0.79 -0.87 -15.07
C ASN A 173 0.56 -0.25 -13.69
N VAL A 174 -0.62 0.33 -13.49
CA VAL A 174 -1.02 0.96 -12.23
C VAL A 174 -2.37 0.42 -11.81
N ASN A 175 -2.42 -0.24 -10.65
CA ASN A 175 -3.65 -0.82 -10.11
C ASN A 175 -3.82 -0.44 -8.64
N ALA A 176 -5.02 -0.64 -8.12
CA ALA A 176 -5.30 -0.53 -6.70
C ALA A 176 -5.78 -1.87 -6.15
N VAL A 177 -5.46 -2.13 -4.88
CA VAL A 177 -6.12 -3.17 -4.08
C VAL A 177 -6.94 -2.46 -3.01
N ALA A 178 -8.17 -2.89 -2.82
CA ALA A 178 -9.08 -2.37 -1.80
C ALA A 178 -9.39 -3.46 -0.78
N PRO A 179 -8.61 -3.54 0.31
CA PRO A 179 -8.90 -4.48 1.39
C PRO A 179 -10.20 -4.12 2.11
N GLY A 180 -10.88 -5.16 2.62
CA GLY A 180 -11.87 -5.04 3.67
C GLY A 180 -11.24 -4.84 5.05
N PHE A 181 -12.00 -5.10 6.09
CA PHE A 181 -11.45 -5.14 7.45
C PHE A 181 -10.50 -6.34 7.57
N LEU A 182 -9.25 -6.05 7.96
CA LEU A 182 -8.21 -7.04 8.23
C LEU A 182 -7.94 -7.11 9.72
N ASP A 183 -7.55 -8.27 10.22
CA ASP A 183 -7.10 -8.43 11.60
C ASP A 183 -5.66 -7.90 11.74
N THR A 184 -5.54 -6.62 12.00
CA THR A 184 -4.26 -5.94 12.22
C THR A 184 -4.35 -5.00 13.42
N ASP A 185 -3.21 -4.52 13.93
CA ASP A 185 -3.18 -3.54 15.03
C ASP A 185 -4.00 -2.27 14.73
N MET A 186 -4.13 -1.91 13.45
CA MET A 186 -4.89 -0.74 13.01
C MET A 186 -6.41 -0.90 13.25
N THR A 187 -6.91 -2.14 13.23
CA THR A 187 -8.35 -2.46 13.35
C THR A 187 -8.74 -2.96 14.73
N ARG A 188 -7.78 -3.25 15.61
CA ARG A 188 -8.06 -3.71 16.98
C ARG A 188 -8.75 -2.67 17.88
N GLY A 189 -8.67 -1.38 17.52
CA GLY A 189 -9.25 -0.26 18.26
C GLY A 189 -10.60 0.25 17.75
N LEU A 190 -11.21 -0.39 16.75
CA LEU A 190 -12.55 -0.03 16.29
C LEU A 190 -13.58 -0.46 17.34
N GLU A 191 -13.81 0.42 18.32
CA GLU A 191 -14.89 0.29 19.30
C GLU A 191 -16.24 0.43 18.56
N GLY A 192 -17.12 -0.55 18.75
CA GLY A 192 -18.53 -0.46 18.33
C GLY A 192 -19.06 -1.59 17.47
N GLU A 193 -18.28 -2.24 16.65
CA GLU A 193 -18.69 -3.49 15.99
C GLU A 193 -17.75 -4.62 16.40
N SER A 194 -18.31 -5.67 17.00
CA SER A 194 -17.50 -6.85 17.27
C SER A 194 -17.01 -7.42 15.92
N ARG A 195 -15.77 -7.89 15.89
CA ARG A 195 -15.16 -8.58 14.74
C ARG A 195 -16.12 -9.60 14.10
N GLU A 196 -16.91 -10.27 14.95
CA GLU A 196 -17.92 -11.22 14.52
C GLU A 196 -19.07 -10.57 13.74
N GLN A 197 -19.47 -9.33 14.07
CA GLN A 197 -20.54 -8.64 13.34
C GLN A 197 -20.08 -8.28 11.94
N VAL A 198 -18.83 -7.79 11.77
CA VAL A 198 -18.26 -7.52 10.46
C VAL A 198 -18.15 -8.80 9.64
N ALA A 199 -17.64 -9.88 10.23
CA ALA A 199 -17.54 -11.18 9.58
C ALA A 199 -18.93 -11.74 9.16
N ARG A 200 -19.96 -11.60 9.98
CA ARG A 200 -21.33 -12.04 9.66
C ARG A 200 -21.95 -11.32 8.46
N ARG A 201 -21.52 -10.08 8.18
CA ARG A 201 -22.02 -9.30 7.02
C ARG A 201 -21.33 -9.66 5.72
N SER A 202 -20.11 -10.22 5.77
CA SER A 202 -19.43 -10.65 4.57
C SER A 202 -20.04 -11.92 3.97
N ALA A 203 -20.03 -12.05 2.65
CA ALA A 203 -20.57 -13.22 1.95
C ALA A 203 -19.90 -14.54 2.36
N LEU A 204 -18.58 -14.49 2.62
CA LEU A 204 -17.80 -15.65 3.06
C LEU A 204 -17.85 -15.89 4.58
N ARG A 205 -18.61 -15.07 5.35
CA ARG A 205 -18.74 -15.18 6.80
C ARG A 205 -17.42 -15.15 7.58
N ARG A 206 -16.38 -14.52 7.00
CA ARG A 206 -15.08 -14.29 7.62
C ARG A 206 -14.54 -12.91 7.23
N LEU A 207 -13.50 -12.46 7.90
CA LEU A 207 -12.67 -11.35 7.43
C LEU A 207 -11.70 -11.85 6.35
N ALA A 208 -11.18 -10.95 5.53
CA ALA A 208 -10.04 -11.24 4.70
C ALA A 208 -8.76 -11.25 5.57
N ASP A 209 -7.82 -12.12 5.22
CA ASP A 209 -6.53 -12.20 5.88
C ASP A 209 -5.49 -11.28 5.21
N VAL A 210 -4.42 -10.98 5.94
CA VAL A 210 -3.28 -10.23 5.40
C VAL A 210 -2.69 -10.94 4.17
N ASP A 211 -2.62 -12.26 4.21
CA ASP A 211 -2.08 -13.07 3.12
C ASP A 211 -2.97 -13.02 1.87
N ASP A 212 -4.31 -13.01 2.01
CA ASP A 212 -5.23 -12.83 0.87
C ASP A 212 -4.91 -11.53 0.10
N VAL A 213 -4.63 -10.44 0.83
CA VAL A 213 -4.30 -9.15 0.23
C VAL A 213 -2.88 -9.14 -0.35
N ALA A 214 -1.92 -9.75 0.35
CA ALA A 214 -0.54 -9.84 -0.12
C ALA A 214 -0.44 -10.67 -1.42
N ASP A 215 -1.23 -11.73 -1.55
CA ASP A 215 -1.35 -12.55 -2.76
C ASP A 215 -1.92 -11.75 -3.94
N ALA A 216 -2.93 -10.92 -3.68
CA ALA A 216 -3.51 -10.03 -4.69
C ALA A 216 -2.49 -8.98 -5.17
N VAL A 217 -1.68 -8.43 -4.25
CA VAL A 217 -0.60 -7.49 -4.58
C VAL A 217 0.48 -8.18 -5.42
N GLU A 218 0.94 -9.39 -5.02
CA GLU A 218 1.93 -10.17 -5.77
C GLU A 218 1.42 -10.49 -7.18
N PHE A 219 0.17 -10.95 -7.31
CA PHE A 219 -0.46 -11.19 -8.61
C PHE A 219 -0.43 -9.96 -9.51
N LEU A 220 -0.80 -8.77 -9.00
CA LEU A 220 -0.81 -7.53 -9.78
C LEU A 220 0.60 -7.05 -10.18
N LEU A 221 1.62 -7.36 -9.37
CA LEU A 221 3.02 -7.10 -9.71
C LEU A 221 3.58 -8.14 -10.69
N GLY A 222 2.98 -9.31 -10.75
CA GLY A 222 3.46 -10.44 -11.52
C GLY A 222 3.19 -10.36 -13.03
N PRO A 223 3.83 -11.25 -13.81
CA PRO A 223 3.68 -11.28 -15.26
C PRO A 223 2.28 -11.70 -15.73
N LYS A 224 1.52 -12.41 -14.90
CA LYS A 224 0.14 -12.83 -15.19
C LYS A 224 -0.84 -11.66 -15.27
N ALA A 225 -0.53 -10.52 -14.62
CA ALA A 225 -1.33 -9.30 -14.65
C ALA A 225 -0.88 -8.29 -15.73
N LYS A 226 -0.11 -8.70 -16.74
CA LYS A 226 0.47 -7.79 -17.75
C LYS A 226 -0.57 -6.94 -18.51
N SER A 227 -1.80 -7.42 -18.64
CA SER A 227 -2.91 -6.74 -19.33
C SER A 227 -3.91 -6.10 -18.35
N ILE A 228 -3.58 -6.04 -17.04
CA ILE A 228 -4.44 -5.44 -16.02
C ILE A 228 -3.82 -4.10 -15.62
N THR A 229 -4.54 -3.01 -15.88
CA THR A 229 -4.16 -1.65 -15.47
C THR A 229 -5.39 -0.78 -15.26
N GLY A 230 -5.35 0.15 -14.30
CA GLY A 230 -6.47 1.04 -13.95
C GLY A 230 -7.60 0.36 -13.17
N THR A 231 -7.42 -0.89 -12.71
CA THR A 231 -8.42 -1.61 -11.93
C THR A 231 -8.32 -1.34 -10.43
N VAL A 232 -9.42 -1.62 -9.74
CA VAL A 232 -9.47 -1.72 -8.27
C VAL A 232 -9.87 -3.16 -7.95
N LEU A 233 -8.95 -3.94 -7.40
CA LEU A 233 -9.20 -5.30 -6.97
C LEU A 233 -9.64 -5.30 -5.50
N THR A 234 -10.88 -5.67 -5.25
CA THR A 234 -11.42 -5.76 -3.88
C THR A 234 -11.07 -7.10 -3.26
N VAL A 235 -10.56 -7.09 -2.02
CA VAL A 235 -10.21 -8.26 -1.21
C VAL A 235 -10.83 -8.09 0.18
N ASP A 236 -12.10 -8.47 0.33
CA ASP A 236 -12.91 -8.13 1.50
C ASP A 236 -13.82 -9.27 1.99
N ALA A 237 -13.59 -10.49 1.52
CA ALA A 237 -14.42 -11.66 1.78
C ALA A 237 -15.91 -11.47 1.39
N GLY A 238 -16.19 -10.55 0.44
CA GLY A 238 -17.54 -10.24 -0.01
C GLY A 238 -18.32 -9.30 0.93
N SER A 239 -17.62 -8.46 1.70
CA SER A 239 -18.28 -7.47 2.57
C SER A 239 -19.01 -6.37 1.77
N THR A 240 -18.66 -6.17 0.51
CA THR A 240 -19.25 -5.14 -0.36
C THR A 240 -20.03 -5.72 -1.55
N ALA A 241 -20.25 -7.02 -1.56
CA ALA A 241 -21.03 -7.72 -2.62
C ALA A 241 -22.53 -7.51 -2.47
#